data_5616afadec018a451ca497d2be1f09d1
#
_entry.id   5616afadec018a451ca497d2be1f09d1
#
_cell.length_a   1.000
_cell.length_b   1.000
_cell.length_c   1.000
_cell.angle_alpha   90.00
_cell.angle_beta   90.00
_cell.angle_gamma   90.00
#
_symmetry.space_group_name_H-M   'P 1'
#
loop_
_entity.id
_entity.type
_entity.pdbx_description
1 polymer ?
#
loop_
_entity_poly.entity_id
_entity_poly.type
_entity_poly.pdbx_seq_one_letter_code
_entity_poly.pdbx_strand_id
1 'polypeptide(L)'
;MKPARIPHTVTAPEHWSSMPWGEYYRETLEQQMKPWLAKLYGFHLLKIGNLSAEINTEACAISHQVNVSLAGNPMQVRADPLHLPFAEKSVDACLLAHTLPWCSDPHRLLREADRVL
;
A
#
# COMPACT_ATOMS: atom_id res chain seq x y z
N MET A 1 -11.25 22.07 14.21
CA MET A 1 -10.66 21.50 13.00
C MET A 1 -11.29 20.18 12.68
N LYS A 2 -11.61 19.98 11.44
CA LYS A 2 -12.23 18.74 11.01
C LYS A 2 -11.15 17.63 10.94
N PRO A 3 -11.35 16.48 11.59
CA PRO A 3 -10.36 15.42 11.52
C PRO A 3 -10.28 14.82 10.11
N ALA A 4 -9.13 14.28 9.76
CA ALA A 4 -8.93 13.61 8.49
C ALA A 4 -9.54 12.20 8.51
N ARG A 5 -10.78 12.13 8.98
CA ARG A 5 -11.54 10.88 9.11
C ARG A 5 -12.78 10.98 8.25
N ILE A 6 -13.01 9.95 7.46
CA ILE A 6 -14.22 9.83 6.65
C ILE A 6 -15.26 9.06 7.46
N PRO A 7 -16.40 9.67 7.82
CA PRO A 7 -17.40 9.02 8.68
C PRO A 7 -18.19 7.92 7.99
N HIS A 8 -18.14 7.88 6.65
CA HIS A 8 -18.85 6.86 5.86
C HIS A 8 -17.90 5.82 5.33
N THR A 9 -18.41 4.63 5.08
CA THR A 9 -17.67 3.60 4.40
C THR A 9 -17.34 4.07 2.98
N VAL A 10 -16.06 4.13 2.69
CA VAL A 10 -15.58 4.46 1.36
C VAL A 10 -15.03 3.17 0.74
N THR A 11 -15.59 2.79 -0.40
CA THR A 11 -15.18 1.58 -1.09
C THR A 11 -14.04 1.89 -2.04
N ALA A 12 -12.85 1.39 -1.73
CA ALA A 12 -11.71 1.51 -2.61
C ALA A 12 -11.88 0.62 -3.85
N PRO A 13 -11.37 1.03 -5.00
CA PRO A 13 -11.30 0.14 -6.17
C PRO A 13 -10.46 -1.10 -5.83
N GLU A 14 -10.91 -2.27 -6.24
CA GLU A 14 -10.15 -3.50 -6.01
C GLU A 14 -8.98 -3.65 -6.99
N HIS A 15 -9.13 -3.08 -8.18
CA HIS A 15 -8.15 -3.19 -9.26
C HIS A 15 -7.97 -1.84 -9.94
N TRP A 16 -6.78 -1.60 -10.47
CA TRP A 16 -6.53 -0.43 -11.29
C TRP A 16 -7.45 -0.41 -12.51
N SER A 17 -7.74 -1.58 -13.07
CA SER A 17 -8.63 -1.71 -14.22
C SER A 17 -10.08 -1.31 -13.92
N SER A 18 -10.47 -1.23 -12.65
CA SER A 18 -11.79 -0.79 -12.22
C SER A 18 -11.99 0.72 -12.34
N MET A 19 -10.93 1.47 -12.56
CA MET A 19 -10.96 2.92 -12.67
C MET A 19 -10.78 3.37 -14.13
N PRO A 20 -11.42 4.48 -14.56
CA PRO A 20 -11.13 5.05 -15.88
C PRO A 20 -9.63 5.36 -16.00
N TRP A 21 -9.00 4.89 -17.08
CA TRP A 21 -7.57 5.07 -17.32
C TRP A 21 -6.67 4.45 -16.25
N GLY A 22 -7.21 3.53 -15.43
CA GLY A 22 -6.50 2.95 -14.31
C GLY A 22 -5.20 2.25 -14.71
N GLU A 23 -5.24 1.43 -15.78
CA GLU A 23 -4.04 0.73 -16.25
C GLU A 23 -2.96 1.71 -16.73
N TYR A 24 -3.36 2.81 -17.37
CA TYR A 24 -2.44 3.85 -17.79
C TYR A 24 -1.77 4.51 -16.57
N TYR A 25 -2.55 4.84 -15.55
CA TYR A 25 -2.02 5.42 -14.33
C TYR A 25 -1.10 4.45 -13.60
N ARG A 26 -1.45 3.17 -13.55
CA ARG A 26 -0.61 2.15 -12.94
C ARG A 26 0.75 2.06 -13.64
N GLU A 27 0.74 1.97 -14.98
CA GLU A 27 1.97 1.90 -15.75
C GLU A 27 2.84 3.13 -15.57
N THR A 28 2.23 4.32 -15.59
CA THR A 28 2.94 5.58 -15.38
C THR A 28 3.56 5.63 -14.00
N LEU A 29 2.80 5.24 -12.98
CA LEU A 29 3.29 5.20 -11.60
C LEU A 29 4.46 4.22 -11.45
N GLU A 30 4.34 3.03 -12.05
CA GLU A 30 5.42 2.04 -12.02
C GLU A 30 6.70 2.57 -12.64
N GLN A 31 6.60 3.28 -13.77
CA GLN A 31 7.75 3.89 -14.42
C GLN A 31 8.40 4.95 -13.55
N GLN A 32 7.61 5.78 -12.89
CA GLN A 32 8.12 6.81 -12.00
C GLN A 32 8.72 6.25 -10.72
N MET A 33 8.19 5.14 -10.22
CA MET A 33 8.66 4.51 -9.00
C MET A 33 9.91 3.64 -9.19
N LYS A 34 10.13 3.17 -10.40
CA LYS A 34 11.20 2.21 -10.70
C LYS A 34 12.57 2.62 -10.17
N PRO A 35 13.06 3.86 -10.40
CA PRO A 35 14.36 4.25 -9.84
C PRO A 35 14.40 4.31 -8.32
N TRP A 36 13.27 4.61 -7.68
CA TRP A 36 13.18 4.60 -6.22
C TRP A 36 13.16 3.19 -5.66
N LEU A 37 12.40 2.29 -6.29
CA LEU A 37 12.34 0.89 -5.89
C LEU A 37 13.71 0.22 -6.02
N ALA A 38 14.48 0.58 -7.03
CA ALA A 38 15.82 0.03 -7.24
C ALA A 38 16.80 0.42 -6.14
N LYS A 39 16.50 1.48 -5.39
CA LYS A 39 17.35 1.96 -4.27
C LYS A 39 16.97 1.33 -2.92
N LEU A 40 15.82 0.68 -2.83
CA LEU A 40 15.39 0.05 -1.58
C LEU A 40 16.17 -1.23 -1.32
N TYR A 41 16.48 -1.45 -0.06
CA TYR A 41 17.17 -2.65 0.38
C TYR A 41 16.64 -3.07 1.75
N GLY A 42 16.89 -4.31 2.11
CA GLY A 42 16.44 -4.87 3.37
C GLY A 42 15.82 -6.24 3.17
N PHE A 43 15.00 -6.67 4.12
CA PHE A 43 14.42 -8.01 4.14
C PHE A 43 12.94 -8.03 3.78
N HIS A 44 12.19 -7.00 4.18
CA HIS A 44 10.74 -7.01 4.07
C HIS A 44 10.19 -5.73 3.45
N LEU A 45 9.36 -5.90 2.41
CA LEU A 45 8.57 -4.84 1.81
C LEU A 45 7.09 -5.13 2.05
N LEU A 46 6.38 -4.16 2.60
CA LEU A 46 4.95 -4.27 2.86
C LEU A 46 4.19 -3.48 1.79
N LYS A 47 3.28 -4.15 1.08
CA LYS A 47 2.40 -3.51 0.08
C LYS A 47 1.02 -3.43 0.70
N ILE A 48 0.57 -2.23 1.00
CA ILE A 48 -0.67 -1.99 1.74
C ILE A 48 -1.78 -1.57 0.79
N GLY A 49 -2.85 -2.34 0.77
CA GLY A 49 -4.02 -2.10 -0.06
C GLY A 49 -3.98 -2.85 -1.38
N ASN A 50 -5.16 -3.03 -1.98
CA ASN A 50 -5.30 -3.82 -3.21
C ASN A 50 -4.56 -3.22 -4.40
N LEU A 51 -4.59 -1.89 -4.53
CA LEU A 51 -3.92 -1.21 -5.63
C LEU A 51 -2.40 -1.32 -5.50
N SER A 52 -1.88 -1.27 -4.27
CA SER A 52 -0.45 -1.47 -4.02
C SER A 52 -0.01 -2.87 -4.41
N ALA A 53 -0.87 -3.87 -4.18
CA ALA A 53 -0.56 -5.26 -4.52
C ALA A 53 -0.35 -5.48 -6.01
N GLU A 54 -1.02 -4.69 -6.86
CA GLU A 54 -0.92 -4.81 -8.32
C GLU A 54 0.30 -4.07 -8.91
N ILE A 55 0.97 -3.25 -8.14
CA ILE A 55 2.16 -2.52 -8.60
C ILE A 55 3.31 -3.51 -8.82
N ASN A 56 3.93 -3.43 -9.99
CA ASN A 56 5.11 -4.23 -10.30
C ASN A 56 6.31 -3.71 -9.54
N THR A 57 6.85 -4.52 -8.65
CA THR A 57 7.99 -4.19 -7.80
C THR A 57 9.22 -5.06 -8.09
N GLU A 58 9.33 -5.61 -9.30
CA GLU A 58 10.47 -6.44 -9.69
C GLU A 58 11.80 -5.69 -9.62
N ALA A 59 11.78 -4.37 -9.81
CA ALA A 59 12.98 -3.54 -9.69
C ALA A 59 13.51 -3.46 -8.26
N CYS A 60 12.70 -3.80 -7.26
CA CYS A 60 13.10 -3.76 -5.85
C CYS A 60 13.88 -5.03 -5.48
N ALA A 61 15.02 -4.84 -4.83
CA ALA A 61 15.88 -5.93 -4.39
C ALA A 61 15.33 -6.68 -3.17
N ILE A 62 14.36 -6.10 -2.46
CA ILE A 62 13.75 -6.76 -1.32
C ILE A 62 12.94 -7.96 -1.81
N SER A 63 13.34 -9.17 -1.43
CA SER A 63 12.74 -10.40 -1.95
C SER A 63 11.45 -10.79 -1.22
N HIS A 64 11.36 -10.52 0.07
CA HIS A 64 10.15 -10.84 0.84
C HIS A 64 9.18 -9.66 0.79
N GLN A 65 8.16 -9.78 -0.06
CA GLN A 65 7.15 -8.75 -0.28
C GLN A 65 5.79 -9.30 0.13
N VAL A 66 5.10 -8.58 1.01
CA VAL A 66 3.83 -9.03 1.59
C VAL A 66 2.71 -8.06 1.21
N ASN A 67 1.64 -8.59 0.66
CA ASN A 67 0.43 -7.85 0.33
C ASN A 67 -0.53 -7.91 1.51
N VAL A 68 -0.92 -6.73 2.02
CA VAL A 68 -1.82 -6.61 3.17
C VAL A 68 -3.06 -5.83 2.76
N SER A 69 -4.24 -6.40 2.97
CA SER A 69 -5.49 -5.68 2.77
C SER A 69 -6.63 -6.33 3.55
N LEU A 70 -7.74 -5.60 3.71
CA LEU A 70 -8.94 -6.13 4.35
C LEU A 70 -9.64 -7.15 3.46
N ALA A 71 -9.65 -6.91 2.17
CA ALA A 71 -10.33 -7.75 1.19
C ALA A 71 -9.69 -7.61 -0.19
N GLY A 72 -10.03 -8.53 -1.08
CA GLY A 72 -9.54 -8.51 -2.46
C GLY A 72 -8.41 -9.49 -2.69
N ASN A 73 -7.94 -9.54 -3.93
CA ASN A 73 -6.83 -10.39 -4.38
C ASN A 73 -5.81 -9.56 -5.15
N PRO A 74 -4.52 -9.89 -5.09
CA PRO A 74 -3.95 -10.91 -4.24
C PRO A 74 -3.60 -10.35 -2.87
N MET A 75 -4.02 -11.01 -1.80
CA MET A 75 -3.57 -10.68 -0.46
C MET A 75 -2.88 -11.88 0.17
N GLN A 76 -1.83 -11.64 0.91
CA GLN A 76 -1.11 -12.65 1.67
C GLN A 76 -1.44 -12.54 3.15
N VAL A 77 -1.74 -11.32 3.61
CA VAL A 77 -2.17 -11.06 4.97
C VAL A 77 -3.47 -10.27 4.94
N ARG A 78 -4.50 -10.83 5.54
CA ARG A 78 -5.77 -10.15 5.70
C ARG A 78 -5.75 -9.39 7.01
N ALA A 79 -5.67 -8.06 6.92
CA ALA A 79 -5.59 -7.22 8.10
C ALA A 79 -6.06 -5.81 7.80
N ASP A 80 -6.46 -5.11 8.85
CA ASP A 80 -6.81 -3.70 8.76
C ASP A 80 -5.51 -2.89 8.67
N PRO A 81 -5.32 -2.10 7.61
CA PRO A 81 -4.13 -1.24 7.50
C PRO A 81 -3.97 -0.24 8.65
N LEU A 82 -5.06 0.06 9.36
CA LEU A 82 -5.01 0.94 10.54
C LEU A 82 -4.52 0.22 11.80
N HIS A 83 -4.41 -1.11 11.75
CA HIS A 83 -3.98 -1.96 12.85
C HIS A 83 -3.13 -3.11 12.30
N LEU A 84 -1.92 -2.78 11.86
CA LEU A 84 -1.05 -3.77 11.23
C LEU A 84 -0.58 -4.84 12.25
N PRO A 85 -0.67 -6.14 11.89
CA PRO A 85 -0.31 -7.23 12.80
C PRO A 85 1.21 -7.49 12.80
N PHE A 86 2.02 -6.45 12.76
CA PHE A 86 3.47 -6.55 12.72
C PHE A 86 4.08 -5.76 13.86
N ALA A 87 5.23 -6.24 14.35
CA ALA A 87 5.97 -5.57 15.40
C ALA A 87 6.52 -4.22 14.92
N GLU A 88 6.83 -3.35 15.86
CA GLU A 88 7.53 -2.11 15.58
C GLU A 88 8.84 -2.39 14.87
N LYS A 89 9.18 -1.57 13.88
CA LYS A 89 10.45 -1.65 13.16
C LYS A 89 10.73 -3.04 12.58
N SER A 90 9.68 -3.73 12.12
CA SER A 90 9.81 -5.08 11.58
C SER A 90 9.90 -5.12 10.05
N VAL A 91 9.64 -4.01 9.36
CA VAL A 91 9.73 -3.95 7.90
C VAL A 91 10.67 -2.84 7.45
N ASP A 92 11.21 -2.97 6.24
CA ASP A 92 12.20 -2.05 5.70
C ASP A 92 11.58 -0.98 4.81
N ALA A 93 10.43 -1.28 4.21
CA ALA A 93 9.72 -0.34 3.35
C ALA A 93 8.23 -0.65 3.30
N CYS A 94 7.43 0.38 3.07
CA CYS A 94 5.99 0.26 2.85
C CYS A 94 5.62 0.94 1.53
N LEU A 95 4.78 0.27 0.74
CA LEU A 95 4.23 0.81 -0.50
C LEU A 95 2.75 1.13 -0.30
N LEU A 96 2.39 2.40 -0.50
CA LEU A 96 1.04 2.90 -0.33
C LEU A 96 0.56 3.57 -1.63
N ALA A 97 0.26 2.76 -2.64
CA ALA A 97 -0.18 3.27 -3.94
C ALA A 97 -1.69 3.54 -3.92
N HIS A 98 -2.08 4.79 -4.03
CA HIS A 98 -3.49 5.22 -4.05
C HIS A 98 -4.30 4.70 -2.86
N THR A 99 -3.64 4.57 -1.71
CA THR A 99 -4.29 4.01 -0.51
C THR A 99 -4.96 5.08 0.34
N LEU A 100 -4.29 6.24 0.49
CA LEU A 100 -4.76 7.31 1.38
C LEU A 100 -6.14 7.88 1.01
N PRO A 101 -6.46 8.11 -0.27
CA PRO A 101 -7.77 8.67 -0.63
C PRO A 101 -8.96 7.80 -0.22
N TRP A 102 -8.75 6.51 -0.08
CA TRP A 102 -9.80 5.53 0.23
C TRP A 102 -9.77 5.09 1.69
N CYS A 103 -8.86 5.66 2.47
CA CYS A 103 -8.69 5.30 3.88
C CYS A 103 -9.60 6.17 4.76
N SER A 104 -10.26 5.55 5.73
CA SER A 104 -11.13 6.28 6.65
C SER A 104 -10.36 7.19 7.61
N ASP A 105 -9.09 6.88 7.87
CA ASP A 105 -8.24 7.66 8.76
C ASP A 105 -6.80 7.68 8.21
N PRO A 106 -6.51 8.57 7.23
CA PRO A 106 -5.18 8.58 6.60
C PRO A 106 -4.04 8.89 7.58
N HIS A 107 -4.26 9.71 8.57
CA HIS A 107 -3.21 10.01 9.56
C HIS A 107 -2.85 8.79 10.38
N ARG A 108 -3.84 8.00 10.76
CA ARG A 108 -3.60 6.74 11.48
C ARG A 108 -2.88 5.73 10.62
N LEU A 109 -3.23 5.64 9.33
CA LEU A 109 -2.54 4.76 8.39
C LEU A 109 -1.06 5.10 8.30
N LEU A 110 -0.73 6.39 8.16
CA LEU A 110 0.66 6.83 8.10
C LEU A 110 1.41 6.55 9.39
N ARG A 111 0.77 6.73 10.55
CA ARG A 111 1.39 6.40 11.84
C ARG A 111 1.64 4.91 11.98
N GLU A 112 0.71 4.09 11.51
CA GLU A 112 0.87 2.63 11.55
C GLU A 112 2.01 2.17 10.65
N ALA A 113 2.10 2.74 9.44
CA ALA A 113 3.21 2.47 8.54
C ALA A 113 4.55 2.88 9.18
N ASP A 114 4.60 4.06 9.80
CA ASP A 114 5.79 4.54 10.48
C ASP A 114 6.18 3.64 11.66
N ARG A 115 5.19 3.14 12.40
CA ARG A 115 5.43 2.25 13.54
C ARG A 115 6.18 0.98 13.12
N VAL A 116 5.77 0.36 12.02
CA VAL A 116 6.38 -0.89 11.56
C VAL A 116 7.70 -0.67 10.82
N LEU A 117 7.93 0.53 10.30
CA LEU A 117 9.20 0.90 9.71
C LEU A 117 10.24 1.14 10.81
#